data_b84d2f452185b6de26a12a4aae54a63f
#
_entry.id   b84d2f452185b6de26a12a4aae54a63f
#
_cell.length_a   1.000
_cell.length_b   1.000
_cell.length_c   1.000
_cell.angle_alpha   90.00
_cell.angle_beta   90.00
_cell.angle_gamma   90.00
#
_symmetry.space_group_name_H-M   'P 1'
#
loop_
_entity.id
_entity.type
_entity.pdbx_description
1 polymer ?
#
loop_
_entity_poly.entity_id
_entity_poly.type
_entity_poly.pdbx_seq_one_letter_code
_entity_poly.pdbx_strand_id
1 'polypeptide(L)' 'MKGKVKWFNANKGYGFIITDDNNEYFVHWKSIVSKSPTDIKTLDQNDLVEFDLIKTDKGMQAVNIIKQKVL' A
#
# COMPACT_ATOMS: atom_id res chain seq x y z
N MET A 1 8.26 6.40 3.18
CA MET A 1 7.17 7.40 3.02
C MET A 1 5.92 6.89 3.73
N LYS A 2 5.09 7.81 4.16
CA LYS A 2 3.83 7.47 4.83
C LYS A 2 2.67 7.97 4.00
N GLY A 3 1.58 7.20 3.99
CA GLY A 3 0.38 7.56 3.27
C GLY A 3 -0.83 6.84 3.83
N LYS A 4 -1.93 6.98 3.11
CA LYS A 4 -3.22 6.39 3.50
C LYS A 4 -3.76 5.63 2.30
N VAL A 5 -4.34 4.46 2.54
CA VAL A 5 -4.96 3.68 1.46
C VAL A 5 -6.19 4.42 0.96
N LYS A 6 -6.18 4.81 -0.31
CA LYS A 6 -7.33 5.44 -0.95
C LYS A 6 -8.42 4.40 -1.20
N TRP A 7 -8.03 3.29 -1.81
CA TRP A 7 -8.87 2.10 -1.98
C TRP A 7 -7.99 0.90 -2.31
N PHE A 8 -8.51 -0.28 -2.05
CA PHE A 8 -7.82 -1.52 -2.38
C PHE A 8 -8.86 -2.59 -2.71
N ASN A 9 -8.66 -3.27 -3.85
CA ASN A 9 -9.53 -4.35 -4.28
C ASN A 9 -8.85 -5.68 -3.97
N ALA A 10 -9.30 -6.35 -2.91
CA ALA A 10 -8.70 -7.60 -2.44
C ALA A 10 -8.84 -8.73 -3.47
N ASN A 11 -9.95 -8.72 -4.24
CA ASN A 11 -10.18 -9.76 -5.25
C ASN A 11 -9.19 -9.65 -6.41
N LYS A 12 -8.88 -8.42 -6.83
CA LYS A 12 -7.92 -8.17 -7.91
C LYS A 12 -6.50 -8.02 -7.42
N GLY A 13 -6.32 -7.74 -6.12
CA GLY A 13 -5.02 -7.64 -5.50
C GLY A 13 -4.26 -6.35 -5.77
N TYR A 14 -4.96 -5.24 -6.00
CA TYR A 14 -4.30 -3.95 -6.20
C TYR A 14 -5.15 -2.78 -5.73
N GLY A 15 -4.52 -1.63 -5.60
CA GLY A 15 -5.18 -0.40 -5.21
C GLY A 15 -4.25 0.78 -5.30
N PHE A 16 -4.59 1.83 -4.56
CA PHE A 16 -3.81 3.07 -4.54
C PHE A 16 -3.65 3.59 -3.12
N ILE A 17 -2.49 4.20 -2.89
CA ILE A 17 -2.16 4.92 -1.66
C ILE A 17 -2.08 6.40 -2.01
N ILE A 18 -2.66 7.26 -1.19
CA ILE A 18 -2.59 8.71 -1.34
C ILE A 18 -1.74 9.30 -0.21
N THR A 19 -0.87 10.23 -0.56
CA THR A 19 -0.02 10.94 0.39
C THR A 19 -0.58 12.33 0.71
N ASP A 20 0.00 13.00 1.71
CA ASP A 20 -0.47 14.31 2.16
C ASP A 20 -0.41 15.37 1.07
N ASP A 21 0.48 15.21 0.10
CA ASP A 21 0.62 16.12 -1.04
C ASP A 21 -0.29 15.77 -2.21
N ASN A 22 -1.30 14.91 -1.96
CA ASN A 22 -2.31 14.47 -2.94
C ASN A 22 -1.74 13.66 -4.12
N ASN A 23 -0.57 13.08 -3.96
CA ASN A 23 -0.05 12.15 -4.94
C ASN A 23 -0.60 10.75 -4.69
N GLU A 24 -0.93 10.05 -5.76
CA GLU A 24 -1.44 8.69 -5.68
C GLU A 24 -0.40 7.73 -6.26
N TYR A 25 -0.20 6.61 -5.58
CA TYR A 25 0.77 5.60 -5.98
C TYR A 25 0.11 4.23 -6.04
N PHE A 26 0.40 3.50 -7.11
CA PHE A 26 -0.11 2.15 -7.29
C PHE A 26 0.50 1.20 -6.26
N VAL A 27 -0.32 0.29 -5.74
CA VAL A 27 0.11 -0.77 -4.83
C VAL A 27 -0.44 -2.11 -5.29
N HIS A 28 0.42 -3.13 -5.26
CA HIS A 28 0.05 -4.51 -5.58
C HIS A 28 0.20 -5.37 -4.33
N TRP A 29 -0.67 -6.38 -4.16
CA TRP A 29 -0.68 -7.21 -2.95
C TRP A 29 0.69 -7.85 -2.66
N LYS A 30 1.47 -8.18 -3.69
CA LYS A 30 2.80 -8.76 -3.53
C LYS A 30 3.78 -7.80 -2.87
N SER A 31 3.49 -6.51 -2.89
CA SER A 31 4.33 -5.48 -2.29
C SER A 31 3.99 -5.22 -0.82
N ILE A 32 2.96 -5.86 -0.30
CA ILE A 32 2.58 -5.72 1.11
C ILE A 32 3.46 -6.65 1.94
N VAL A 33 4.12 -6.08 2.95
CA VAL A 33 4.96 -6.86 3.86
C VAL A 33 4.09 -7.52 4.91
N SER A 34 4.18 -8.84 5.00
CA SER A 34 3.46 -9.61 6.01
C SER A 34 4.43 -9.95 7.15
N LYS A 35 4.04 -9.65 8.39
CA LYS A 35 4.86 -9.94 9.57
C LYS A 35 4.68 -11.38 10.07
N SER A 36 3.70 -12.07 9.58
CA SER A 36 3.36 -13.44 10.01
C SER A 36 2.85 -14.21 8.80
N PRO A 37 3.14 -15.53 8.73
CA PRO A 37 2.59 -16.35 7.64
C PRO A 37 1.07 -16.41 7.61
N THR A 38 0.42 -16.06 8.73
CA THR A 38 -1.04 -16.05 8.83
C THR A 38 -1.65 -14.68 8.47
N ASP A 39 -0.83 -13.65 8.29
CA ASP A 39 -1.33 -12.33 7.92
C ASP A 39 -1.87 -12.35 6.49
N ILE A 40 -3.05 -11.76 6.33
CA ILE A 40 -3.64 -11.58 5.00
C ILE A 40 -3.01 -10.37 4.36
N LYS A 41 -2.50 -10.53 3.13
CA LYS A 41 -1.90 -9.43 2.38
C LYS A 41 -2.98 -8.60 1.72
N THR A 42 -3.66 -7.80 2.52
CA THR A 42 -4.73 -6.92 2.06
C THR A 42 -4.67 -5.59 2.80
N LEU A 43 -5.27 -4.58 2.21
CA LEU A 43 -5.36 -3.24 2.78
C LEU A 43 -6.83 -2.83 2.81
N ASP A 44 -7.20 -2.07 3.83
CA ASP A 44 -8.53 -1.49 3.94
C ASP A 44 -8.47 0.00 3.63
N GLN A 45 -9.58 0.54 3.16
CA GLN A 45 -9.68 1.96 2.88
C GLN A 45 -9.35 2.76 4.14
N ASN A 46 -8.54 3.80 3.97
CA ASN A 46 -8.10 4.70 5.04
C ASN A 46 -7.06 4.09 6.01
N ASP A 47 -6.56 2.89 5.75
CA ASP A 47 -5.45 2.36 6.53
C ASP A 47 -4.22 3.26 6.37
N LEU A 48 -3.53 3.51 7.48
CA LEU A 48 -2.25 4.21 7.45
C LEU A 48 -1.16 3.21 7.13
N VAL A 49 -0.29 3.56 6.19
CA VAL A 49 0.79 2.68 5.74
C VAL A 49 2.09 3.44 5.61
N GLU A 50 3.17 2.72 5.76
CA GLU A 50 4.52 3.19 5.43
C GLU A 50 5.00 2.38 4.24
N PHE A 51 5.73 3.00 3.32
CA PHE A 51 6.12 2.35 2.08
C PHE A 51 7.31 3.05 1.44
N ASP A 52 7.94 2.36 0.49
CA ASP A 52 8.98 2.92 -0.38
C ASP A 52 8.43 3.10 -1.78
N LEU A 53 9.09 3.94 -2.58
CA LEU A 53 8.73 4.15 -3.97
C LEU A 53 9.81 3.61 -4.89
N ILE A 54 9.39 2.96 -5.96
CA ILE A 54 10.27 2.59 -7.06
C ILE A 54 9.71 3.15 -8.36
N LYS A 55 10.61 3.43 -9.30
CA LYS A 55 10.21 3.86 -10.64
C LYS A 55 10.04 2.62 -11.52
N THR A 56 8.91 2.54 -12.20
CA THR A 56 8.62 1.47 -13.14
C THR A 56 8.32 2.08 -14.51
N ASP A 57 8.18 1.23 -15.53
CA ASP A 57 7.82 1.67 -16.88
C ASP A 57 6.46 2.39 -16.92
N LYS A 58 5.60 2.10 -15.95
CA LYS A 58 4.25 2.68 -15.85
C LYS A 58 4.18 3.87 -14.89
N GLY A 59 5.31 4.28 -14.30
CA GLY A 59 5.37 5.34 -13.33
C GLY A 59 5.86 4.87 -11.97
N MET A 60 5.56 5.62 -10.93
CA MET A 60 6.00 5.29 -9.57
C MET A 60 5.07 4.25 -8.95
N GLN A 61 5.66 3.29 -8.24
CA GLN A 61 4.92 2.23 -7.56
C GLN A 61 5.35 2.16 -6.10
N ALA A 62 4.37 1.99 -5.19
CA ALA A 62 4.64 1.76 -3.78
C ALA A 62 5.03 0.30 -3.56
N VAL A 63 6.11 0.09 -2.78
CA VAL A 63 6.61 -1.24 -2.44
C VAL A 63 6.95 -1.28 -0.96
N ASN A 64 7.19 -2.47 -0.42
CA ASN A 64 7.51 -2.66 1.00
C ASN A 64 6.47 -2.01 1.91
N ILE A 65 5.21 -2.24 1.62
CA ILE A 65 4.10 -1.58 2.30
C ILE A 65 3.86 -2.26 3.64
N ILE A 66 3.94 -1.46 4.71
CA ILE A 66 3.76 -1.92 6.08
C ILE A 66 2.59 -1.17 6.68
N LYS A 67 1.58 -1.89 7.14
CA LYS A 67 0.46 -1.27 7.85
C LYS A 67 0.94 -0.71 9.18
N GLN A 68 0.55 0.51 9.47
CA GLN A 68 0.79 1.12 10.76
C GLN A 68 -0.32 0.71 11.71
N LYS A 69 0.06 0.13 12.85
CA LYS A 69 -0.94 -0.17 13.88
C LYS A 69 -1.29 1.10 14.60
N VAL A 70 -2.57 1.40 14.64
CA VAL A 70 -3.11 2.48 15.45
C VAL A 70 -3.70 1.83 16.69
N LEU A 71 -3.14 2.19 17.84
CA LEU A 71 -3.66 1.74 19.12
C LEU A 71 -4.82 2.60 19.57
#